data_5dbd53e2ec44eda6d64e7bd77d45bdb2
#
_entry.id   5dbd53e2ec44eda6d64e7bd77d45bdb2
#
_cell.length_a   1.000
_cell.length_b   1.000
_cell.length_c   1.000
_cell.angle_alpha   90.00
_cell.angle_beta   90.00
_cell.angle_gamma   90.00
#
_symmetry.space_group_name_H-M   'P 1'
#
loop_
_entity.id
_entity.type
_entity.pdbx_description
1 polymer ?
#
loop_
_entity_poly.entity_id
_entity_poly.type
_entity_poly.pdbx_seq_one_letter_code
_entity_poly.pdbx_strand_id
1 'polypeptide(L)'
;VYKRQLDDTWRFIVKRMKRDYDRNKRIPADLYEAFVRAAAESGNAWEEAKNASDFSIYAPHLRNMIEMTKQVIGYTDPGKDVYDTLLEQCEEGMDQATIDRLFEEVKTELIPLVEQITAKKMPENPTFHAYADPDAQRRVQWLLLDYIGFRRDAGAVGETEHPFTTNFSSKDVRVTNHYYETEPLSAMFSAIHEGGHAIFEQNVNPEYDNTVAGSCCYMGVHESQSRFYENILGRNINFWKPIYEKLGELLPQFKNVTLEAFEREINRVENSMVRTEADEVTYLSLIHI
;
A
#
# COMPACT_ATOMS: atom_id res chain seq x y z
N VAL A 1 0.11 30.52 26.83
CA VAL A 1 1.37 31.25 27.04
C VAL A 1 2.54 30.47 26.43
N TYR A 2 2.66 29.18 26.69
CA TYR A 2 3.79 28.38 26.19
C TYR A 2 3.83 28.20 24.66
N LYS A 3 2.68 28.18 23.96
CA LYS A 3 2.64 28.06 22.48
C LYS A 3 3.37 29.19 21.73
N ARG A 4 3.53 30.37 22.33
CA ARG A 4 4.23 31.51 21.72
C ARG A 4 5.77 31.42 21.81
N GLN A 5 6.28 30.52 22.64
CA GLN A 5 7.70 30.30 22.88
C GLN A 5 8.27 29.14 22.06
N LEU A 6 7.39 28.31 21.44
CA LEU A 6 7.79 27.20 20.59
C LEU A 6 8.14 27.70 19.19
N ASP A 7 9.12 27.07 18.58
CA ASP A 7 9.36 27.21 17.13
C ASP A 7 8.20 26.65 16.31
N ASP A 8 8.22 26.84 15.00
CA ASP A 8 7.11 26.50 14.13
C ASP A 8 6.85 24.98 14.09
N THR A 9 7.89 24.13 14.16
CA THR A 9 7.77 22.68 14.17
C THR A 9 7.08 22.19 15.44
N TRP A 10 7.54 22.63 16.60
CA TRP A 10 6.92 22.24 17.88
C TRP A 10 5.51 22.82 18.04
N ARG A 11 5.27 24.00 17.46
CA ARG A 11 3.93 24.58 17.41
C ARG A 11 2.97 23.74 16.57
N PHE A 12 3.45 23.24 15.42
CA PHE A 12 2.72 22.30 14.58
C PHE A 12 2.43 20.99 15.33
N ILE A 13 3.44 20.37 15.93
CA ILE A 13 3.30 19.12 16.72
C ILE A 13 2.20 19.26 17.80
N VAL A 14 2.28 20.31 18.61
CA VAL A 14 1.29 20.56 19.70
C VAL A 14 -0.11 20.80 19.12
N LYS A 15 -0.22 21.53 18.02
CA LYS A 15 -1.51 21.79 17.35
C LYS A 15 -2.12 20.47 16.83
N ARG A 16 -1.34 19.62 16.21
CA ARG A 16 -1.78 18.33 15.66
C ARG A 16 -2.19 17.38 16.77
N MET A 17 -1.35 17.17 17.78
CA MET A 17 -1.68 16.35 18.94
C MET A 17 -2.96 16.80 19.64
N LYS A 18 -3.15 18.13 19.77
CA LYS A 18 -4.39 18.66 20.37
C LYS A 18 -5.62 18.33 19.52
N ARG A 19 -5.53 18.47 18.20
CA ARG A 19 -6.62 18.12 17.29
C ARG A 19 -7.01 16.65 17.45
N ASP A 20 -6.02 15.74 17.43
CA ASP A 20 -6.25 14.31 17.53
C ASP A 20 -6.81 13.92 18.89
N TYR A 21 -6.28 14.50 19.98
CA TYR A 21 -6.82 14.35 21.30
C TYR A 21 -8.28 14.84 21.40
N ASP A 22 -8.58 16.03 20.89
CA ASP A 22 -9.93 16.62 20.95
C ASP A 22 -10.96 15.81 20.15
N ARG A 23 -10.56 15.12 19.10
CA ARG A 23 -11.39 14.19 18.35
C ARG A 23 -11.60 12.88 19.12
N ASN A 24 -10.51 12.22 19.49
CA ASN A 24 -10.57 10.88 20.08
C ASN A 24 -11.23 10.85 21.46
N LYS A 25 -11.05 11.86 22.29
CA LYS A 25 -11.68 11.93 23.63
C LYS A 25 -13.21 11.97 23.61
N ARG A 26 -13.83 12.22 22.45
CA ARG A 26 -15.29 12.26 22.30
C ARG A 26 -15.88 10.87 22.13
N ILE A 27 -15.06 9.88 21.74
CA ILE A 27 -15.51 8.50 21.53
C ILE A 27 -15.76 7.87 22.91
N PRO A 28 -16.97 7.32 23.19
CA PRO A 28 -17.19 6.55 24.40
C PRO A 28 -16.23 5.38 24.51
N ALA A 29 -15.72 5.11 25.71
CA ALA A 29 -14.70 4.08 25.93
C ALA A 29 -15.19 2.67 25.55
N ASP A 30 -16.45 2.36 25.84
CA ASP A 30 -17.10 1.10 25.49
C ASP A 30 -17.25 0.93 23.97
N LEU A 31 -17.58 2.00 23.25
CA LEU A 31 -17.62 1.98 21.78
C LEU A 31 -16.21 1.78 21.20
N TYR A 32 -15.21 2.47 21.75
CA TYR A 32 -13.83 2.31 21.28
C TYR A 32 -13.30 0.89 21.48
N GLU A 33 -13.55 0.31 22.67
CA GLU A 33 -13.18 -1.08 22.96
C GLU A 33 -13.88 -2.05 22.01
N ALA A 34 -15.18 -1.89 21.79
CA ALA A 34 -15.96 -2.72 20.88
C ALA A 34 -15.45 -2.58 19.43
N PHE A 35 -15.11 -1.37 18.99
CA PHE A 35 -14.57 -1.12 17.65
C PHE A 35 -13.23 -1.82 17.45
N VAL A 36 -12.29 -1.71 18.39
CA VAL A 36 -10.97 -2.36 18.28
C VAL A 36 -11.12 -3.88 18.26
N ARG A 37 -12.00 -4.43 19.08
CA ARG A 37 -12.30 -5.89 19.10
C ARG A 37 -12.89 -6.33 17.75
N ALA A 38 -13.90 -5.63 17.26
CA ALA A 38 -14.53 -5.92 15.98
C ALA A 38 -13.54 -5.82 14.80
N ALA A 39 -12.61 -4.87 14.84
CA ALA A 39 -11.56 -4.74 13.82
C ALA A 39 -10.64 -5.97 13.80
N ALA A 40 -10.20 -6.46 14.96
CA ALA A 40 -9.38 -7.66 15.04
C ALA A 40 -10.13 -8.91 14.56
N GLU A 41 -11.39 -9.09 14.98
CA GLU A 41 -12.25 -10.20 14.52
C GLU A 41 -12.51 -10.14 13.02
N SER A 42 -12.70 -8.93 12.48
CA SER A 42 -12.91 -8.68 11.05
C SER A 42 -11.67 -9.05 10.22
N GLY A 43 -10.46 -8.76 10.72
CA GLY A 43 -9.21 -9.15 10.08
C GLY A 43 -9.07 -10.67 9.95
N ASN A 44 -9.32 -11.40 11.03
CA ASN A 44 -9.30 -12.88 11.03
C ASN A 44 -10.33 -13.48 10.07
N ALA A 45 -11.57 -12.94 10.08
CA ALA A 45 -12.63 -13.40 9.19
C ALA A 45 -12.34 -13.09 7.70
N TRP A 46 -11.64 -11.98 7.43
CA TRP A 46 -11.19 -11.68 6.07
C TRP A 46 -10.17 -12.69 5.55
N GLU A 47 -9.19 -13.05 6.37
CA GLU A 47 -8.18 -14.05 6.01
C GLU A 47 -8.82 -15.42 5.75
N GLU A 48 -9.73 -15.85 6.63
CA GLU A 48 -10.49 -17.08 6.45
C GLU A 48 -11.32 -17.05 5.15
N ALA A 49 -12.06 -15.98 4.91
CA ALA A 49 -12.89 -15.81 3.71
C ALA A 49 -12.04 -15.82 2.42
N LYS A 50 -10.87 -15.17 2.43
CA LYS A 50 -9.92 -15.15 1.30
C LYS A 50 -9.42 -16.55 1.00
N ASN A 51 -8.96 -17.28 2.01
CA ASN A 51 -8.43 -18.64 1.86
C ASN A 51 -9.52 -19.63 1.39
N ALA A 52 -10.75 -19.47 1.88
CA ALA A 52 -11.91 -20.24 1.44
C ALA A 52 -12.51 -19.80 0.11
N SER A 53 -12.11 -18.62 -0.43
CA SER A 53 -12.77 -17.96 -1.57
C SER A 53 -14.29 -17.80 -1.35
N ASP A 54 -14.70 -17.52 -0.10
CA ASP A 54 -16.10 -17.38 0.32
C ASP A 54 -16.34 -16.05 1.04
N PHE A 55 -16.86 -15.05 0.31
CA PHE A 55 -17.18 -13.73 0.85
C PHE A 55 -18.26 -13.76 1.94
N SER A 56 -19.09 -14.81 2.00
CA SER A 56 -20.17 -14.90 3.00
C SER A 56 -19.65 -14.95 4.43
N ILE A 57 -18.43 -15.44 4.63
CA ILE A 57 -17.72 -15.46 5.92
C ILE A 57 -17.41 -14.01 6.37
N TYR A 58 -16.94 -13.17 5.48
CA TYR A 58 -16.53 -11.81 5.79
C TYR A 58 -17.66 -10.79 5.81
N ALA A 59 -18.68 -10.96 4.99
CA ALA A 59 -19.77 -9.99 4.78
C ALA A 59 -20.42 -9.45 6.07
N PRO A 60 -20.72 -10.26 7.11
CA PRO A 60 -21.28 -9.75 8.36
C PRO A 60 -20.30 -8.88 9.15
N HIS A 61 -19.00 -9.21 9.12
CA HIS A 61 -17.95 -8.44 9.78
C HIS A 61 -17.74 -7.08 9.09
N LEU A 62 -17.70 -7.07 7.76
CA LEU A 62 -17.62 -5.84 6.98
C LEU A 62 -18.79 -4.90 7.28
N ARG A 63 -20.02 -5.42 7.31
CA ARG A 63 -21.21 -4.64 7.67
C ARG A 63 -21.10 -4.04 9.05
N ASN A 64 -20.68 -4.83 10.03
CA ASN A 64 -20.48 -4.37 11.41
C ASN A 64 -19.42 -3.26 11.47
N MET A 65 -18.29 -3.42 10.77
CA MET A 65 -17.24 -2.40 10.71
C MET A 65 -17.74 -1.09 10.10
N ILE A 66 -18.52 -1.15 9.03
CA ILE A 66 -19.12 0.05 8.40
C ILE A 66 -20.03 0.79 9.41
N GLU A 67 -20.92 0.08 10.10
CA GLU A 67 -21.84 0.70 11.06
C GLU A 67 -21.12 1.26 12.27
N MET A 68 -20.11 0.57 12.79
CA MET A 68 -19.29 1.07 13.89
C MET A 68 -18.46 2.28 13.51
N THR A 69 -17.90 2.30 12.29
CA THR A 69 -17.17 3.46 11.74
C THR A 69 -18.06 4.69 11.65
N LYS A 70 -19.30 4.55 11.17
CA LYS A 70 -20.29 5.64 11.15
C LYS A 70 -20.57 6.18 12.57
N GLN A 71 -20.69 5.30 13.57
CA GLN A 71 -20.88 5.71 14.96
C GLN A 71 -19.69 6.49 15.51
N VAL A 72 -18.47 5.97 15.30
CA VAL A 72 -17.23 6.63 15.74
C VAL A 72 -17.12 8.03 15.12
N ILE A 73 -17.36 8.17 13.81
CA ILE A 73 -17.34 9.46 13.11
C ILE A 73 -18.41 10.41 13.65
N GLY A 74 -19.60 9.91 13.98
CA GLY A 74 -20.65 10.71 14.62
C GLY A 74 -20.22 11.35 15.93
N TYR A 75 -19.27 10.73 16.66
CA TYR A 75 -18.68 11.32 17.87
C TYR A 75 -17.50 12.25 17.58
N THR A 76 -16.62 11.87 16.66
CA THR A 76 -15.41 12.66 16.37
C THR A 76 -15.70 13.95 15.62
N ASP A 77 -16.60 13.90 14.65
CA ASP A 77 -16.93 15.00 13.74
C ASP A 77 -18.46 15.14 13.55
N PRO A 78 -19.21 15.47 14.60
CA PRO A 78 -20.66 15.51 14.55
C PRO A 78 -21.17 16.51 13.51
N GLY A 79 -22.09 16.06 12.67
CA GLY A 79 -22.73 16.89 11.64
C GLY A 79 -21.96 17.01 10.34
N LYS A 80 -20.79 16.39 10.23
CA LYS A 80 -20.08 16.22 8.94
C LYS A 80 -20.56 14.96 8.20
N ASP A 81 -20.40 14.97 6.89
CA ASP A 81 -20.55 13.76 6.11
C ASP A 81 -19.51 12.70 6.53
N VAL A 82 -19.93 11.44 6.58
CA VAL A 82 -19.08 10.34 7.06
C VAL A 82 -17.94 10.08 6.08
N TYR A 83 -18.24 10.09 4.78
CA TYR A 83 -17.24 9.77 3.76
C TYR A 83 -16.22 10.90 3.61
N ASP A 84 -16.67 12.16 3.60
CA ASP A 84 -15.77 13.32 3.61
C ASP A 84 -14.86 13.33 4.84
N THR A 85 -15.40 12.91 6.00
CA THR A 85 -14.59 12.82 7.22
C THR A 85 -13.51 11.73 7.11
N LEU A 86 -13.81 10.60 6.49
CA LEU A 86 -12.82 9.55 6.22
C LEU A 86 -11.75 10.02 5.22
N LEU A 87 -12.15 10.69 4.15
CA LEU A 87 -11.22 11.28 3.19
C LEU A 87 -10.28 12.29 3.85
N GLU A 88 -10.82 13.19 4.69
CA GLU A 88 -10.03 14.17 5.44
C GLU A 88 -9.06 13.53 6.45
N GLN A 89 -9.35 12.33 6.96
CA GLN A 89 -8.43 11.59 7.83
C GLN A 89 -7.24 11.04 7.06
N CYS A 90 -7.45 10.63 5.81
CA CYS A 90 -6.40 10.13 4.93
C CYS A 90 -5.58 11.28 4.31
N GLU A 91 -6.26 12.35 3.91
CA GLU A 91 -5.67 13.50 3.21
C GLU A 91 -6.36 14.78 3.68
N GLU A 92 -5.66 15.64 4.44
CA GLU A 92 -6.25 16.86 5.01
C GLU A 92 -6.73 17.84 3.92
N GLY A 93 -8.01 18.21 4.00
CA GLY A 93 -8.66 19.07 3.01
C GLY A 93 -9.27 18.34 1.81
N MET A 94 -9.22 17.00 1.81
CA MET A 94 -9.88 16.21 0.78
C MET A 94 -11.36 16.01 1.09
N ASP A 95 -12.19 16.09 0.05
CA ASP A 95 -13.61 15.81 0.09
C ASP A 95 -14.06 15.03 -1.16
N GLN A 96 -15.26 14.47 -1.10
CA GLN A 96 -15.83 13.68 -2.19
C GLN A 96 -15.93 14.50 -3.48
N ALA A 97 -16.33 15.74 -3.42
CA ALA A 97 -16.48 16.60 -4.60
C ALA A 97 -15.15 16.83 -5.34
N THR A 98 -14.05 16.93 -4.58
CA THR A 98 -12.70 17.05 -5.16
C THR A 98 -12.27 15.73 -5.80
N ILE A 99 -12.51 14.61 -5.14
CA ILE A 99 -12.20 13.27 -5.66
C ILE A 99 -13.02 12.98 -6.93
N ASP A 100 -14.33 13.22 -6.91
CA ASP A 100 -15.21 12.98 -8.06
C ASP A 100 -14.72 13.76 -9.30
N ARG A 101 -14.34 15.02 -9.12
CA ARG A 101 -13.80 15.82 -10.24
C ARG A 101 -12.50 15.25 -10.81
N LEU A 102 -11.56 14.83 -9.95
CA LEU A 102 -10.31 14.21 -10.38
C LEU A 102 -10.56 12.90 -11.13
N PHE A 103 -11.44 12.07 -10.62
CA PHE A 103 -11.75 10.79 -11.25
C PHE A 103 -12.56 10.92 -12.54
N GLU A 104 -13.40 11.95 -12.69
CA GLU A 104 -14.07 12.20 -13.98
C GLU A 104 -13.06 12.57 -15.09
N GLU A 105 -12.02 13.35 -14.77
CA GLU A 105 -10.92 13.63 -15.71
C GLU A 105 -10.16 12.34 -16.07
N VAL A 106 -9.78 11.56 -15.06
CA VAL A 106 -9.07 10.27 -15.26
C VAL A 106 -9.90 9.31 -16.11
N LYS A 107 -11.18 9.13 -15.81
CA LYS A 107 -12.08 8.24 -16.58
C LYS A 107 -12.17 8.63 -18.04
N THR A 108 -12.32 9.92 -18.32
CA THR A 108 -12.49 10.44 -19.68
C THR A 108 -11.31 10.07 -20.57
N GLU A 109 -10.09 10.12 -20.04
CA GLU A 109 -8.86 9.84 -20.80
C GLU A 109 -8.46 8.36 -20.73
N LEU A 110 -8.57 7.75 -19.56
CA LEU A 110 -8.01 6.44 -19.28
C LEU A 110 -8.89 5.29 -19.80
N ILE A 111 -10.21 5.35 -19.66
CA ILE A 111 -11.10 4.27 -20.08
C ILE A 111 -10.95 3.95 -21.58
N PRO A 112 -10.99 4.94 -22.52
CA PRO A 112 -10.79 4.66 -23.94
C PRO A 112 -9.40 4.09 -24.26
N LEU A 113 -8.38 4.45 -23.47
CA LEU A 113 -7.03 3.90 -23.62
C LEU A 113 -6.98 2.43 -23.20
N VAL A 114 -7.55 2.09 -22.05
CA VAL A 114 -7.65 0.70 -21.54
C VAL A 114 -8.38 -0.17 -22.56
N GLU A 115 -9.52 0.29 -23.08
CA GLU A 115 -10.29 -0.44 -24.11
C GLU A 115 -9.45 -0.72 -25.36
N GLN A 116 -8.68 0.26 -25.83
CA GLN A 116 -7.80 0.09 -27.00
C GLN A 116 -6.64 -0.89 -26.75
N ILE A 117 -6.08 -0.89 -25.54
CA ILE A 117 -4.97 -1.77 -25.16
C ILE A 117 -5.49 -3.21 -25.01
N THR A 118 -6.56 -3.40 -24.21
CA THR A 118 -7.10 -4.73 -23.91
C THR A 118 -7.76 -5.41 -25.10
N ALA A 119 -8.17 -4.65 -26.12
CA ALA A 119 -8.58 -5.21 -27.41
C ALA A 119 -7.42 -5.93 -28.16
N LYS A 120 -6.17 -5.62 -27.81
CA LYS A 120 -4.98 -6.25 -28.39
C LYS A 120 -4.51 -7.35 -27.43
N LYS A 121 -4.93 -8.59 -27.69
CA LYS A 121 -4.48 -9.73 -26.89
C LYS A 121 -2.96 -9.88 -26.97
N MET A 122 -2.28 -9.75 -25.83
CA MET A 122 -0.89 -10.18 -25.71
C MET A 122 -0.86 -11.69 -25.43
N PRO A 123 0.04 -12.44 -26.09
CA PRO A 123 0.23 -13.86 -25.76
C PRO A 123 0.74 -13.99 -24.31
N GLU A 124 0.18 -14.94 -23.57
CA GLU A 124 0.70 -15.31 -22.27
C GLU A 124 2.08 -15.97 -22.41
N ASN A 125 2.97 -15.67 -21.46
CA ASN A 125 4.24 -16.36 -21.36
C ASN A 125 4.24 -17.21 -20.07
N PRO A 126 4.04 -18.53 -20.19
CA PRO A 126 3.90 -19.42 -19.03
C PRO A 126 5.14 -19.47 -18.15
N THR A 127 6.27 -18.96 -18.59
CA THR A 127 7.49 -18.87 -17.78
C THR A 127 7.32 -17.97 -16.57
N PHE A 128 6.50 -16.92 -16.68
CA PHE A 128 6.25 -15.99 -15.56
C PHE A 128 5.30 -16.55 -14.50
N HIS A 129 4.54 -17.60 -14.85
CA HIS A 129 3.65 -18.34 -13.95
C HIS A 129 4.20 -19.73 -13.60
N ALA A 130 5.46 -20.00 -13.92
CA ALA A 130 6.11 -21.23 -13.55
C ALA A 130 6.42 -21.26 -12.06
N TYR A 131 6.46 -22.49 -11.50
CA TYR A 131 6.76 -22.69 -10.08
C TYR A 131 8.02 -21.93 -9.65
N ALA A 132 7.90 -21.16 -8.62
CA ALA A 132 8.95 -20.39 -7.97
C ALA A 132 9.00 -20.76 -6.48
N ASP A 133 10.07 -21.39 -6.06
CA ASP A 133 10.28 -21.77 -4.66
C ASP A 133 10.16 -20.56 -3.71
N PRO A 134 9.31 -20.60 -2.66
CA PRO A 134 9.15 -19.48 -1.73
C PRO A 134 10.46 -19.02 -1.07
N ASP A 135 11.39 -19.92 -0.79
CA ASP A 135 12.70 -19.54 -0.24
C ASP A 135 13.57 -18.82 -1.28
N ALA A 136 13.42 -19.14 -2.57
CA ALA A 136 14.05 -18.37 -3.64
C ALA A 136 13.44 -16.97 -3.75
N GLN A 137 12.12 -16.85 -3.65
CA GLN A 137 11.43 -15.56 -3.64
C GLN A 137 11.85 -14.69 -2.45
N ARG A 138 12.03 -15.25 -1.24
CA ARG A 138 12.59 -14.53 -0.09
C ARG A 138 14.00 -14.01 -0.34
N ARG A 139 14.84 -14.76 -1.04
CA ARG A 139 16.18 -14.29 -1.43
C ARG A 139 16.10 -13.16 -2.47
N VAL A 140 15.15 -13.23 -3.40
CA VAL A 140 14.90 -12.15 -4.37
C VAL A 140 14.40 -10.90 -3.67
N GLN A 141 13.48 -11.01 -2.70
CA GLN A 141 13.06 -9.88 -1.89
C GLN A 141 14.24 -9.17 -1.24
N TRP A 142 15.17 -9.90 -0.64
CA TRP A 142 16.36 -9.31 -0.05
C TRP A 142 17.29 -8.67 -1.10
N LEU A 143 17.42 -9.28 -2.27
CA LEU A 143 18.16 -8.67 -3.38
C LEU A 143 17.55 -7.32 -3.77
N LEU A 144 16.22 -7.25 -3.90
CA LEU A 144 15.51 -6.03 -4.28
C LEU A 144 15.57 -4.96 -3.20
N LEU A 145 15.32 -5.31 -1.94
CA LEU A 145 15.39 -4.39 -0.81
C LEU A 145 16.79 -3.77 -0.65
N ASP A 146 17.84 -4.59 -0.73
CA ASP A 146 19.23 -4.09 -0.71
C ASP A 146 19.52 -3.17 -1.91
N TYR A 147 19.04 -3.56 -3.09
CA TYR A 147 19.28 -2.80 -4.31
C TYR A 147 18.65 -1.42 -4.30
N ILE A 148 17.45 -1.28 -3.72
CA ILE A 148 16.78 0.02 -3.59
C ILE A 148 17.27 0.84 -2.40
N GLY A 149 18.09 0.25 -1.49
CA GLY A 149 18.72 0.96 -0.38
C GLY A 149 18.04 0.81 0.98
N PHE A 150 17.20 -0.23 1.17
CA PHE A 150 16.63 -0.57 2.49
C PHE A 150 17.76 -0.92 3.48
N ARG A 151 17.73 -0.32 4.66
CA ARG A 151 18.74 -0.55 5.71
C ARG A 151 18.36 -1.73 6.59
N ARG A 152 19.11 -2.81 6.49
CA ARG A 152 18.90 -4.04 7.28
C ARG A 152 19.09 -3.85 8.78
N ASP A 153 19.94 -2.91 9.19
CA ASP A 153 20.20 -2.58 10.59
C ASP A 153 19.09 -1.75 11.24
N ALA A 154 18.18 -1.24 10.42
CA ALA A 154 17.02 -0.44 10.83
C ALA A 154 15.69 -1.08 10.44
N GLY A 155 15.65 -2.38 10.19
CA GLY A 155 14.42 -3.03 9.78
C GLY A 155 14.44 -4.54 9.82
N ALA A 156 13.25 -5.11 9.61
CA ALA A 156 13.02 -6.55 9.55
C ALA A 156 12.07 -6.89 8.39
N VAL A 157 12.09 -8.16 7.98
CA VAL A 157 11.23 -8.69 6.93
C VAL A 157 10.44 -9.86 7.50
N GLY A 158 9.15 -9.92 7.18
CA GLY A 158 8.25 -11.00 7.57
C GLY A 158 7.37 -11.45 6.40
N GLU A 159 6.47 -12.40 6.69
CA GLU A 159 5.48 -12.91 5.75
C GLU A 159 4.08 -12.73 6.33
N THR A 160 3.14 -12.26 5.51
CA THR A 160 1.74 -12.05 5.88
C THR A 160 0.84 -12.29 4.68
N GLU A 161 -0.45 -12.47 4.92
CA GLU A 161 -1.43 -12.72 3.87
C GLU A 161 -1.58 -11.54 2.89
N HIS A 162 -1.37 -10.32 3.37
CA HIS A 162 -1.28 -9.13 2.55
C HIS A 162 0.02 -8.39 2.90
N PRO A 163 0.88 -8.08 1.92
CA PRO A 163 2.09 -7.27 2.15
C PRO A 163 1.76 -5.92 2.78
N PHE A 164 2.59 -5.48 3.71
CA PHE A 164 2.51 -4.14 4.29
C PHE A 164 3.84 -3.71 4.91
N THR A 165 3.96 -2.40 5.08
CA THR A 165 5.06 -1.77 5.83
C THR A 165 4.51 -1.17 7.11
N THR A 166 5.21 -1.36 8.22
CA THR A 166 4.93 -0.71 9.49
C THR A 166 6.24 -0.25 10.13
N ASN A 167 6.16 0.79 10.97
CA ASN A 167 7.31 1.34 11.65
C ASN A 167 7.02 1.64 13.13
N PHE A 168 8.05 1.55 13.95
CA PHE A 168 8.04 1.98 15.33
C PHE A 168 8.93 3.22 15.53
N SER A 169 9.91 3.40 14.66
CA SER A 169 10.77 4.57 14.53
C SER A 169 11.51 4.49 13.21
N SER A 170 12.29 5.52 12.86
CA SER A 170 13.19 5.50 11.69
C SER A 170 14.27 4.39 11.75
N LYS A 171 14.41 3.74 12.93
CA LYS A 171 15.39 2.66 13.19
C LYS A 171 14.73 1.28 13.37
N ASP A 172 13.42 1.19 13.28
CA ASP A 172 12.68 -0.08 13.34
C ASP A 172 11.50 0.00 12.36
N VAL A 173 11.79 -0.30 11.10
CA VAL A 173 10.82 -0.33 9.99
C VAL A 173 10.70 -1.77 9.48
N ARG A 174 9.50 -2.31 9.46
CA ARG A 174 9.24 -3.71 9.15
C ARG A 174 8.41 -3.84 7.89
N VAL A 175 8.89 -4.66 6.97
CA VAL A 175 8.27 -4.98 5.69
C VAL A 175 7.75 -6.41 5.72
N THR A 176 6.55 -6.65 5.25
CA THR A 176 6.05 -7.99 5.01
C THR A 176 5.80 -8.23 3.54
N ASN A 177 5.75 -9.49 3.14
CA ASN A 177 5.47 -9.91 1.78
C ASN A 177 4.61 -11.18 1.79
N HIS A 178 4.14 -11.59 0.62
CA HIS A 178 3.49 -12.88 0.40
C HIS A 178 4.12 -13.58 -0.81
N TYR A 179 4.25 -14.91 -0.76
CA TYR A 179 4.97 -15.66 -1.79
C TYR A 179 4.06 -16.69 -2.43
N TYR A 180 3.51 -16.34 -3.59
CA TYR A 180 2.74 -17.27 -4.41
C TYR A 180 3.68 -18.12 -5.26
N GLU A 181 3.50 -19.44 -5.24
CA GLU A 181 4.37 -20.38 -5.96
C GLU A 181 4.35 -20.21 -7.47
N THR A 182 3.28 -19.61 -8.03
CA THR A 182 3.10 -19.42 -9.48
C THR A 182 3.05 -17.96 -9.90
N GLU A 183 3.23 -17.01 -8.95
CA GLU A 183 3.16 -15.58 -9.23
C GLU A 183 4.38 -14.83 -8.62
N PRO A 184 5.61 -15.19 -9.02
CA PRO A 184 6.81 -14.58 -8.42
C PRO A 184 6.91 -13.06 -8.69
N LEU A 185 6.31 -12.55 -9.76
CA LEU A 185 6.28 -11.12 -10.04
C LEU A 185 5.49 -10.36 -8.97
N SER A 186 4.39 -10.92 -8.46
CA SER A 186 3.62 -10.31 -7.36
C SER A 186 4.51 -10.05 -6.14
N ALA A 187 5.26 -11.06 -5.68
CA ALA A 187 6.18 -10.91 -4.55
C ALA A 187 7.32 -9.92 -4.83
N MET A 188 7.82 -9.86 -6.08
CA MET A 188 8.88 -8.94 -6.48
C MET A 188 8.40 -7.49 -6.44
N PHE A 189 7.24 -7.20 -7.03
CA PHE A 189 6.68 -5.85 -7.05
C PHE A 189 6.21 -5.40 -5.67
N SER A 190 5.62 -6.30 -4.87
CA SER A 190 5.32 -6.03 -3.46
C SER A 190 6.58 -5.67 -2.67
N ALA A 191 7.70 -6.39 -2.87
CA ALA A 191 8.95 -6.07 -2.21
C ALA A 191 9.49 -4.67 -2.56
N ILE A 192 9.33 -4.24 -3.82
CA ILE A 192 9.75 -2.91 -4.26
C ILE A 192 8.81 -1.84 -3.68
N HIS A 193 7.49 -2.08 -3.72
CA HIS A 193 6.46 -1.20 -3.20
C HIS A 193 6.64 -0.96 -1.70
N GLU A 194 6.63 -2.03 -0.91
CA GLU A 194 6.80 -1.97 0.54
C GLU A 194 8.20 -1.46 0.94
N GLY A 195 9.21 -1.79 0.13
CA GLY A 195 10.54 -1.23 0.25
C GLY A 195 10.57 0.29 0.05
N GLY A 196 9.77 0.81 -0.88
CA GLY A 196 9.59 2.25 -1.10
C GLY A 196 9.01 2.95 0.14
N HIS A 197 7.94 2.41 0.72
CA HIS A 197 7.40 2.85 2.02
C HIS A 197 8.47 2.79 3.12
N ALA A 198 9.20 1.67 3.20
CA ALA A 198 10.18 1.48 4.24
C ALA A 198 11.35 2.45 4.15
N ILE A 199 11.83 2.75 2.95
CA ILE A 199 12.88 3.75 2.74
C ILE A 199 12.41 5.15 3.16
N PHE A 200 11.15 5.50 2.87
CA PHE A 200 10.56 6.75 3.36
C PHE A 200 10.66 6.83 4.88
N GLU A 201 10.17 5.82 5.59
CA GLU A 201 10.16 5.77 7.06
C GLU A 201 11.57 5.73 7.66
N GLN A 202 12.51 4.99 7.05
CA GLN A 202 13.89 4.94 7.49
C GLN A 202 14.66 6.27 7.32
N ASN A 203 14.14 7.20 6.50
CA ASN A 203 14.74 8.51 6.26
C ASN A 203 14.01 9.65 6.99
N VAL A 204 13.00 9.35 7.80
CA VAL A 204 12.44 10.33 8.74
C VAL A 204 13.55 10.80 9.68
N ASN A 205 13.61 12.12 9.92
CA ASN A 205 14.60 12.67 10.84
C ASN A 205 14.38 12.10 12.26
N PRO A 206 15.39 11.42 12.85
CA PRO A 206 15.26 10.80 14.17
C PRO A 206 14.87 11.77 15.31
N GLU A 207 15.07 13.07 15.12
CA GLU A 207 14.59 14.11 16.06
C GLU A 207 13.06 14.10 16.21
N TYR A 208 12.36 13.65 15.17
CA TYR A 208 10.90 13.59 15.14
C TYR A 208 10.34 12.19 15.39
N ASP A 209 11.18 11.19 15.60
CA ASP A 209 10.74 9.86 16.02
C ASP A 209 9.82 9.97 17.24
N ASN A 210 8.77 9.20 17.29
CA ASN A 210 7.74 9.21 18.34
C ASN A 210 6.99 10.55 18.52
N THR A 211 7.06 11.44 17.54
CA THR A 211 6.22 12.63 17.46
C THR A 211 5.27 12.55 16.27
N VAL A 212 4.19 13.33 16.30
CA VAL A 212 3.28 13.43 15.14
C VAL A 212 3.93 14.07 13.91
N ALA A 213 5.10 14.70 14.04
CA ALA A 213 5.86 15.20 12.88
C ALA A 213 6.60 14.08 12.15
N GLY A 214 7.04 13.04 12.89
CA GLY A 214 7.67 11.86 12.29
C GLY A 214 6.68 10.91 11.62
N SER A 215 5.41 10.94 12.02
CA SER A 215 4.35 10.09 11.45
C SER A 215 3.29 10.88 10.67
N CYS A 216 3.47 12.17 10.47
CA CYS A 216 2.49 13.07 9.86
C CYS A 216 2.68 13.15 8.33
N CYS A 217 2.76 12.00 7.69
CA CYS A 217 2.67 11.97 6.23
C CYS A 217 1.22 11.72 5.82
N TYR A 218 0.75 12.45 4.82
CA TYR A 218 -0.52 12.12 4.20
C TYR A 218 -0.38 10.84 3.39
N MET A 219 -1.45 10.05 3.34
CA MET A 219 -1.42 8.75 2.68
C MET A 219 -1.01 8.87 1.20
N GLY A 220 -1.47 9.92 0.51
CA GLY A 220 -1.09 10.16 -0.88
C GLY A 220 0.40 10.42 -1.08
N VAL A 221 1.05 11.16 -0.18
CA VAL A 221 2.51 11.38 -0.23
C VAL A 221 3.27 10.10 0.08
N HIS A 222 2.82 9.32 1.07
CA HIS A 222 3.45 8.06 1.44
C HIS A 222 3.31 7.02 0.32
N GLU A 223 2.11 6.91 -0.28
CA GLU A 223 1.86 6.04 -1.43
C GLU A 223 2.62 6.51 -2.68
N SER A 224 2.83 7.80 -2.88
CA SER A 224 3.62 8.30 -4.01
C SER A 224 5.07 7.81 -3.96
N GLN A 225 5.61 7.60 -2.78
CA GLN A 225 6.96 7.06 -2.60
C GLN A 225 7.02 5.57 -2.98
N SER A 226 6.08 4.75 -2.54
CA SER A 226 6.02 3.33 -2.92
C SER A 226 5.80 3.18 -4.42
N ARG A 227 4.86 3.96 -4.99
CA ARG A 227 4.56 3.95 -6.43
C ARG A 227 5.73 4.49 -7.28
N PHE A 228 6.52 5.43 -6.76
CA PHE A 228 7.75 5.85 -7.42
C PHE A 228 8.73 4.67 -7.60
N TYR A 229 8.96 3.90 -6.52
CA TYR A 229 9.84 2.73 -6.61
C TYR A 229 9.23 1.62 -7.47
N GLU A 230 7.96 1.29 -7.26
CA GLU A 230 7.29 0.21 -7.97
C GLU A 230 7.10 0.53 -9.46
N ASN A 231 6.51 1.68 -9.77
CA ASN A 231 6.03 1.97 -11.13
C ASN A 231 7.02 2.78 -11.96
N ILE A 232 7.64 3.81 -11.38
CA ILE A 232 8.58 4.64 -12.15
C ILE A 232 9.93 3.94 -12.29
N LEU A 233 10.42 3.31 -11.24
CA LEU A 233 11.69 2.58 -11.28
C LEU A 233 11.48 1.11 -11.67
N GLY A 234 10.62 0.38 -10.97
CA GLY A 234 10.45 -1.07 -11.12
C GLY A 234 9.85 -1.50 -12.47
N ARG A 235 9.12 -0.63 -13.16
CA ARG A 235 8.62 -0.90 -14.53
C ARG A 235 9.62 -0.49 -15.62
N ASN A 236 10.78 0.09 -15.28
CA ASN A 236 11.80 0.51 -16.22
C ASN A 236 12.88 -0.56 -16.39
N ILE A 237 13.18 -0.94 -17.64
CA ILE A 237 14.20 -1.94 -17.96
C ILE A 237 15.58 -1.63 -17.35
N ASN A 238 15.94 -0.35 -17.24
CA ASN A 238 17.24 0.04 -16.70
C ASN A 238 17.37 -0.23 -15.20
N PHE A 239 16.24 -0.35 -14.47
CA PHE A 239 16.25 -0.78 -13.09
C PHE A 239 16.71 -2.24 -12.97
N TRP A 240 16.24 -3.12 -13.84
CA TRP A 240 16.52 -4.56 -13.81
C TRP A 240 17.89 -4.92 -14.39
N LYS A 241 18.35 -4.18 -15.39
CA LYS A 241 19.58 -4.48 -16.11
C LYS A 241 20.78 -4.82 -15.22
N PRO A 242 21.10 -4.08 -14.13
CA PRO A 242 22.24 -4.40 -13.26
C PRO A 242 22.07 -5.66 -12.41
N ILE A 243 20.85 -6.09 -12.15
CA ILE A 243 20.54 -7.20 -11.22
C ILE A 243 19.90 -8.42 -11.93
N TYR A 244 19.67 -8.35 -13.24
CA TYR A 244 18.91 -9.35 -13.98
C TYR A 244 19.57 -10.72 -14.00
N GLU A 245 20.89 -10.77 -14.16
CA GLU A 245 21.66 -12.01 -14.08
C GLU A 245 21.48 -12.68 -12.71
N LYS A 246 21.57 -11.87 -11.64
CA LYS A 246 21.38 -12.35 -10.27
C LYS A 246 19.95 -12.83 -10.00
N LEU A 247 18.97 -12.16 -10.59
CA LEU A 247 17.58 -12.61 -10.56
C LEU A 247 17.43 -14.00 -11.21
N GLY A 248 18.04 -14.23 -12.39
CA GLY A 248 18.05 -15.53 -13.07
C GLY A 248 18.79 -16.64 -12.33
N GLU A 249 19.78 -16.30 -11.47
CA GLU A 249 20.42 -17.27 -10.58
C GLU A 249 19.48 -17.70 -9.44
N LEU A 250 18.68 -16.77 -8.90
CA LEU A 250 17.76 -17.02 -7.80
C LEU A 250 16.45 -17.67 -8.26
N LEU A 251 15.94 -17.26 -9.43
CA LEU A 251 14.74 -17.77 -10.07
C LEU A 251 15.10 -18.38 -11.43
N PRO A 252 15.47 -19.66 -11.49
CA PRO A 252 16.02 -20.30 -12.71
C PRO A 252 15.10 -20.25 -13.92
N GLN A 253 13.78 -20.12 -13.74
CA GLN A 253 12.82 -19.94 -14.85
C GLN A 253 13.09 -18.67 -15.64
N PHE A 254 13.68 -17.63 -15.06
CA PHE A 254 14.02 -16.38 -15.74
C PHE A 254 15.39 -16.40 -16.44
N LYS A 255 16.22 -17.42 -16.19
CA LYS A 255 17.59 -17.49 -16.74
C LYS A 255 17.64 -17.41 -18.28
N ASN A 256 16.63 -17.94 -18.96
CA ASN A 256 16.57 -17.95 -20.41
C ASN A 256 15.54 -16.92 -20.98
N VAL A 257 14.98 -16.08 -20.13
CA VAL A 257 14.11 -14.97 -20.53
C VAL A 257 14.99 -13.78 -20.85
N THR A 258 14.84 -13.19 -22.04
CA THR A 258 15.59 -11.97 -22.36
C THR A 258 15.06 -10.79 -21.56
N LEU A 259 15.92 -9.80 -21.33
CA LEU A 259 15.54 -8.61 -20.56
C LEU A 259 14.36 -7.85 -21.23
N GLU A 260 14.30 -7.85 -22.57
CA GLU A 260 13.20 -7.24 -23.33
C GLU A 260 11.90 -8.05 -23.21
N ALA A 261 11.98 -9.37 -23.08
CA ALA A 261 10.80 -10.20 -22.82
C ALA A 261 10.28 -10.00 -21.41
N PHE A 262 11.19 -9.84 -20.44
CA PHE A 262 10.86 -9.49 -19.07
C PHE A 262 10.22 -8.11 -18.98
N GLU A 263 10.79 -7.09 -19.65
CA GLU A 263 10.22 -5.73 -19.70
C GLU A 263 8.80 -5.73 -20.25
N ARG A 264 8.54 -6.49 -21.32
CA ARG A 264 7.18 -6.60 -21.87
C ARG A 264 6.20 -7.21 -20.86
N GLU A 265 6.64 -8.19 -20.09
CA GLU A 265 5.78 -8.84 -19.12
C GLU A 265 5.46 -7.95 -17.93
N ILE A 266 6.47 -7.31 -17.34
CA ILE A 266 6.26 -6.40 -16.19
C ILE A 266 5.47 -5.13 -16.56
N ASN A 267 5.32 -4.83 -17.85
CA ASN A 267 4.50 -3.74 -18.37
C ASN A 267 3.24 -4.24 -19.09
N ARG A 268 2.82 -5.48 -18.83
CA ARG A 268 1.57 -6.02 -19.34
C ARG A 268 0.39 -5.24 -18.76
N VAL A 269 -0.53 -4.83 -19.62
CA VAL A 269 -1.79 -4.19 -19.25
C VAL A 269 -2.93 -5.15 -19.53
N GLU A 270 -3.65 -5.54 -18.50
CA GLU A 270 -4.77 -6.47 -18.62
C GLU A 270 -5.86 -6.17 -17.58
N ASN A 271 -7.06 -6.66 -17.84
CA ASN A 271 -8.15 -6.53 -16.87
C ASN A 271 -7.88 -7.44 -15.67
N SER A 272 -7.80 -6.84 -14.49
CA SER A 272 -7.65 -7.54 -13.22
C SER A 272 -8.87 -7.32 -12.32
N MET A 273 -9.17 -8.30 -11.47
CA MET A 273 -10.25 -8.21 -10.47
C MET A 273 -9.78 -7.54 -9.17
N VAL A 274 -8.47 -7.44 -8.96
CA VAL A 274 -7.86 -6.96 -7.71
C VAL A 274 -7.02 -5.73 -7.96
N ARG A 275 -7.41 -4.60 -7.37
CA ARG A 275 -6.75 -3.31 -7.58
C ARG A 275 -5.26 -3.32 -7.19
N THR A 276 -4.91 -3.97 -6.10
CA THR A 276 -3.53 -4.02 -5.60
C THR A 276 -2.57 -4.80 -6.52
N GLU A 277 -3.10 -5.63 -7.40
CA GLU A 277 -2.36 -6.41 -8.39
C GLU A 277 -2.51 -5.84 -9.82
N ALA A 278 -3.27 -4.74 -9.96
CA ALA A 278 -3.48 -4.10 -11.25
C ALA A 278 -2.20 -3.42 -11.73
N ASP A 279 -2.01 -3.43 -13.05
CA ASP A 279 -0.96 -2.65 -13.70
C ASP A 279 -1.17 -1.14 -13.54
N GLU A 280 -0.16 -0.35 -13.89
CA GLU A 280 -0.20 1.10 -13.71
C GLU A 280 -1.36 1.79 -14.42
N VAL A 281 -1.76 1.27 -15.59
CA VAL A 281 -2.82 1.86 -16.41
C VAL A 281 -4.20 1.55 -15.84
N THR A 282 -4.42 0.30 -15.39
CA THR A 282 -5.74 -0.14 -14.90
C THR A 282 -5.95 0.15 -13.41
N TYR A 283 -4.88 0.40 -12.63
CA TYR A 283 -4.96 0.65 -11.19
C TYR A 283 -6.00 1.70 -10.80
N LEU A 284 -6.01 2.85 -11.47
CA LEU A 284 -6.97 3.91 -11.18
C LEU A 284 -8.36 3.63 -11.76
N SER A 285 -8.47 2.83 -12.82
CA SER A 285 -9.75 2.52 -13.46
C SER A 285 -10.58 1.49 -12.68
N LEU A 286 -9.93 0.59 -11.92
CA LEU A 286 -10.62 -0.45 -11.12
C LEU A 286 -11.46 0.11 -9.97
N ILE A 287 -11.19 1.31 -9.51
CA ILE A 287 -11.99 1.97 -8.46
C ILE A 287 -13.44 2.23 -8.95
N HIS A 288 -13.67 2.29 -10.25
CA HIS A 288 -14.95 2.68 -10.85
C HIS A 288 -15.64 1.56 -11.65
N ILE A 289 -15.00 0.43 -11.83
CA ILE A 289 -15.56 -0.75 -12.46
C ILE A 289 -16.27 -1.62 -11.43
#